data_33eaa8a3e67b48d07d5d427c035dbf2b
#
_entry.id   33eaa8a3e67b48d07d5d427c035dbf2b
#
_cell.length_a   1.000
_cell.length_b   1.000
_cell.length_c   1.000
_cell.angle_alpha   90.00
_cell.angle_beta   90.00
_cell.angle_gamma   90.00
#
_symmetry.space_group_name_H-M   'P 1'
#
loop_
_entity.id
_entity.type
_entity.pdbx_description
1 polymer ?
#
loop_
_entity_poly.entity_id
_entity_poly.type
_entity_poly.pdbx_seq_one_letter_code
_entity_poly.pdbx_strand_id
1 'polypeptide(L)'
;MAGVIKLESDPRITVLALSWRDIKAPKAGGAEIHTHEMLSRADHKKIRIIHFSPLFDSALPDETIDGVRYLRQGNIFSVISAAHAFYRANRDRIDFVIDQCNTHRFFTPFWVPQEKRIFYIHQLTREIWDIQATFPVSTLGKHLETPMLRMNRNDRAVIT
;
A
#
# COMPACT_ATOMS: atom_id res chain seq x y z
N MET A 1 21.57 2.25 8.80
CA MET A 1 20.58 1.86 7.75
C MET A 1 20.02 0.50 8.18
N ALA A 2 18.71 0.41 8.43
CA ALA A 2 18.10 -0.89 8.69
C ALA A 2 18.24 -1.75 7.42
N GLY A 3 18.75 -2.98 7.56
CA GLY A 3 18.93 -3.90 6.43
C GLY A 3 17.58 -4.21 5.78
N VAL A 4 17.59 -4.44 4.47
CA VAL A 4 16.36 -4.83 3.74
C VAL A 4 15.93 -6.22 4.23
N ILE A 5 14.71 -6.32 4.72
CA ILE A 5 14.13 -7.58 5.19
C ILE A 5 13.97 -8.52 3.99
N LYS A 6 14.52 -9.72 4.10
CA LYS A 6 14.30 -10.80 3.12
C LYS A 6 13.22 -11.75 3.65
N LEU A 7 12.30 -12.10 2.76
CA LEU A 7 11.27 -13.10 3.04
C LEU A 7 11.86 -14.50 2.92
N GLU A 8 11.42 -15.38 3.79
CA GLU A 8 11.67 -16.82 3.63
C GLU A 8 10.78 -17.41 2.53
N SER A 9 11.20 -18.55 1.98
CA SER A 9 10.37 -19.29 1.03
C SER A 9 9.09 -19.75 1.72
N ASP A 10 7.98 -19.61 1.03
CA ASP A 10 6.65 -19.98 1.53
C ASP A 10 5.84 -20.55 0.37
N PRO A 11 5.20 -21.71 0.52
CA PRO A 11 4.40 -22.31 -0.54
C PRO A 11 3.10 -21.57 -0.83
N ARG A 12 2.68 -20.68 0.05
CA ARG A 12 1.46 -19.87 -0.10
C ARG A 12 1.65 -18.76 -1.13
N ILE A 13 0.56 -18.36 -1.77
CA ILE A 13 0.54 -17.12 -2.57
C ILE A 13 0.88 -15.93 -1.66
N THR A 14 1.88 -15.17 -2.02
CA THR A 14 2.31 -14.00 -1.24
C THR A 14 1.77 -12.71 -1.84
N VAL A 15 0.99 -11.99 -1.05
CA VAL A 15 0.41 -10.70 -1.41
C VAL A 15 1.06 -9.61 -0.58
N LEU A 16 1.60 -8.58 -1.26
CA LEU A 16 2.13 -7.36 -0.66
C LEU A 16 1.10 -6.24 -0.82
N ALA A 17 0.47 -5.84 0.27
CA ALA A 17 -0.45 -4.71 0.30
C ALA A 17 0.30 -3.45 0.76
N LEU A 18 0.34 -2.43 -0.09
CA LEU A 18 1.01 -1.16 0.16
C LEU A 18 -0.03 -0.14 0.59
N SER A 19 0.16 0.48 1.74
CA SER A 19 -0.73 1.51 2.24
C SER A 19 0.03 2.63 2.93
N TRP A 20 -0.56 3.80 2.91
CA TRP A 20 -0.04 4.99 3.55
C TRP A 20 -0.18 4.99 5.08
N ARG A 21 -1.09 4.20 5.58
CA ARG A 21 -1.36 3.97 7.00
C ARG A 21 -1.85 2.55 7.21
N ASP A 22 -1.74 2.06 8.41
CA ASP A 22 -2.31 0.78 8.81
C ASP A 22 -3.33 0.95 9.93
N ILE A 23 -3.91 -0.16 10.36
CA ILE A 23 -4.99 -0.22 11.36
C ILE A 23 -4.60 0.38 12.73
N LYS A 24 -3.29 0.39 13.07
CA LYS A 24 -2.78 0.94 14.34
C LYS A 24 -2.28 2.39 14.21
N ALA A 25 -2.29 2.95 13.01
CA ALA A 25 -1.82 4.32 12.83
C ALA A 25 -2.68 5.32 13.62
N PRO A 26 -2.09 6.38 14.23
CA PRO A 26 -2.83 7.31 15.10
C PRO A 26 -4.02 8.00 14.42
N LYS A 27 -4.03 8.05 13.09
CA LYS A 27 -5.11 8.63 12.27
C LYS A 27 -5.76 7.56 11.38
N ALA A 28 -5.79 6.30 11.83
CA ALA A 28 -6.51 5.24 11.13
C ALA A 28 -8.01 5.59 11.07
N GLY A 29 -8.61 5.36 9.91
CA GLY A 29 -10.03 5.63 9.65
C GLY A 29 -10.68 4.49 8.90
N GLY A 30 -11.77 4.77 8.20
CA GLY A 30 -12.56 3.76 7.50
C GLY A 30 -11.77 2.94 6.48
N ALA A 31 -10.86 3.56 5.73
CA ALA A 31 -10.04 2.88 4.73
C ALA A 31 -9.09 1.84 5.36
N GLU A 32 -8.44 2.19 6.48
CA GLU A 32 -7.53 1.31 7.20
C GLU A 32 -8.28 0.15 7.85
N ILE A 33 -9.43 0.42 8.46
CA ILE A 33 -10.33 -0.60 9.03
C ILE A 33 -10.81 -1.55 7.93
N HIS A 34 -11.32 -1.02 6.83
CA HIS A 34 -11.80 -1.83 5.70
C HIS A 34 -10.68 -2.70 5.11
N THR A 35 -9.49 -2.13 4.93
CA THR A 35 -8.31 -2.89 4.47
C THR A 35 -7.99 -4.04 5.42
N HIS A 36 -7.91 -3.77 6.71
CA HIS A 36 -7.62 -4.80 7.70
C HIS A 36 -8.67 -5.91 7.69
N GLU A 37 -9.97 -5.56 7.70
CA GLU A 37 -11.07 -6.51 7.65
C GLU A 37 -11.04 -7.39 6.38
N MET A 38 -10.72 -6.80 5.24
CA MET A 38 -10.59 -7.55 3.99
C MET A 38 -9.40 -8.52 4.03
N LEU A 39 -8.24 -8.04 4.49
CA LEU A 39 -7.01 -8.84 4.51
C LEU A 39 -7.05 -9.94 5.58
N SER A 40 -7.61 -9.66 6.76
CA SER A 40 -7.70 -10.62 7.87
C SER A 40 -8.66 -11.79 7.58
N ARG A 41 -9.65 -11.60 6.70
CA ARG A 41 -10.60 -12.65 6.29
C ARG A 41 -10.11 -13.53 5.15
N ALA A 42 -8.91 -13.30 4.64
CA ALA A 42 -8.34 -14.16 3.62
C ALA A 42 -8.03 -15.56 4.18
N ASP A 43 -8.01 -16.57 3.31
CA ASP A 43 -7.58 -17.92 3.70
C ASP A 43 -6.05 -17.95 3.91
N HIS A 44 -5.63 -17.65 5.15
CA HIS A 44 -4.21 -17.61 5.53
C HIS A 44 -3.48 -18.96 5.44
N LYS A 45 -4.20 -20.07 5.21
CA LYS A 45 -3.56 -21.35 4.87
C LYS A 45 -3.02 -21.37 3.44
N LYS A 46 -3.61 -20.56 2.55
CA LYS A 46 -3.25 -20.50 1.12
C LYS A 46 -2.56 -19.19 0.76
N ILE A 47 -2.81 -18.13 1.51
CA ILE A 47 -2.35 -16.76 1.19
C ILE A 47 -1.55 -16.20 2.36
N ARG A 48 -0.32 -15.81 2.10
CA ARG A 48 0.51 -15.02 3.01
C ARG A 48 0.34 -13.55 2.66
N ILE A 49 -0.11 -12.76 3.62
CA ILE A 49 -0.34 -11.33 3.43
C ILE A 49 0.67 -10.53 4.23
N ILE A 50 1.32 -9.59 3.54
CA ILE A 50 2.23 -8.61 4.10
C ILE A 50 1.64 -7.23 3.82
N HIS A 51 1.30 -6.52 4.88
CA HIS A 51 0.89 -5.12 4.79
C HIS A 51 2.11 -4.23 5.05
N PHE A 52 2.46 -3.36 4.10
CA PHE A 52 3.62 -2.48 4.20
C PHE A 52 3.17 -1.03 4.30
N SER A 53 3.63 -0.35 5.34
CA SER A 53 3.26 1.04 5.66
C SER A 53 4.43 1.81 6.28
N PRO A 54 4.32 3.15 6.43
CA PRO A 54 5.28 3.92 7.21
C PRO A 54 5.33 3.47 8.67
N LEU A 55 6.51 3.58 9.28
CA LEU A 55 6.67 3.45 10.72
C LEU A 55 6.19 4.74 11.40
N PHE A 56 5.42 4.61 12.46
CA PHE A 56 4.97 5.70 13.31
C PHE A 56 5.40 5.47 14.76
N ASP A 57 5.33 6.51 15.58
CA ASP A 57 5.71 6.43 16.98
C ASP A 57 4.92 5.35 17.72
N SER A 58 5.59 4.63 18.62
CA SER A 58 5.03 3.49 19.38
C SER A 58 4.63 2.24 18.58
N ALA A 59 4.80 2.21 17.26
CA ALA A 59 4.54 1.01 16.46
C ALA A 59 5.70 0.03 16.46
N LEU A 60 5.40 -1.25 16.48
CA LEU A 60 6.40 -2.29 16.20
C LEU A 60 6.73 -2.29 14.71
N PRO A 61 8.02 -2.36 14.32
CA PRO A 61 8.41 -2.42 12.91
C PRO A 61 7.89 -3.66 12.17
N ASP A 62 7.65 -4.74 12.90
CA ASP A 62 7.19 -6.02 12.37
C ASP A 62 6.29 -6.69 13.41
N GLU A 63 5.04 -6.93 13.07
CA GLU A 63 4.08 -7.63 13.92
C GLU A 63 3.02 -8.34 13.09
N THR A 64 2.39 -9.36 13.64
CA THR A 64 1.26 -10.05 13.01
C THR A 64 -0.02 -9.75 13.79
N ILE A 65 -1.05 -9.27 13.08
CA ILE A 65 -2.37 -8.97 13.63
C ILE A 65 -3.39 -9.73 12.77
N ASP A 66 -4.19 -10.60 13.37
CA ASP A 66 -5.25 -11.37 12.70
C ASP A 66 -4.80 -12.07 11.40
N GLY A 67 -3.60 -12.66 11.43
CA GLY A 67 -3.01 -13.38 10.30
C GLY A 67 -2.30 -12.52 9.25
N VAL A 68 -2.41 -11.20 9.34
CA VAL A 68 -1.73 -10.22 8.46
C VAL A 68 -0.43 -9.76 9.10
N ARG A 69 0.70 -9.90 8.39
CA ARG A 69 2.00 -9.40 8.83
C ARG A 69 2.15 -7.93 8.44
N TYR A 70 2.25 -7.07 9.44
CA TYR A 70 2.47 -5.63 9.28
C TYR A 70 3.96 -5.32 9.35
N LEU A 71 4.53 -4.93 8.21
CA LEU A 71 5.90 -4.42 8.10
C LEU A 71 5.85 -2.90 7.96
N ARG A 72 6.54 -2.20 8.86
CA ARG A 72 6.59 -0.74 8.87
C ARG A 72 8.02 -0.27 8.67
N GLN A 73 8.25 0.49 7.61
CA GLN A 73 9.57 1.05 7.32
C GLN A 73 9.47 2.45 6.75
N GLY A 74 10.46 3.28 7.12
CA GLY A 74 10.51 4.66 6.67
C GLY A 74 9.44 5.53 7.33
N ASN A 75 9.33 6.74 6.85
CA ASN A 75 8.28 7.69 7.21
C ASN A 75 7.46 8.06 5.98
N ILE A 76 6.57 9.05 6.10
CA ILE A 76 5.71 9.48 5.00
C ILE A 76 6.46 9.93 3.73
N PHE A 77 7.72 10.32 3.82
CA PHE A 77 8.54 10.74 2.67
C PHE A 77 9.36 9.61 2.09
N SER A 78 9.71 8.61 2.89
CA SER A 78 10.63 7.53 2.50
C SER A 78 9.97 6.17 2.33
N VAL A 79 8.69 6.01 2.69
CA VAL A 79 7.98 4.72 2.60
C VAL A 79 7.93 4.15 1.18
N ILE A 80 7.78 5.01 0.16
CA ILE A 80 7.75 4.56 -1.24
C ILE A 80 9.08 3.93 -1.65
N SER A 81 10.20 4.58 -1.30
CA SER A 81 11.53 4.03 -1.58
C SER A 81 11.84 2.79 -0.75
N ALA A 82 11.35 2.73 0.50
CA ALA A 82 11.46 1.55 1.35
C ALA A 82 10.67 0.37 0.79
N ALA A 83 9.42 0.59 0.35
CA ALA A 83 8.57 -0.42 -0.28
C ALA A 83 9.18 -0.94 -1.59
N HIS A 84 9.73 -0.04 -2.42
CA HIS A 84 10.44 -0.42 -3.64
C HIS A 84 11.67 -1.29 -3.32
N ALA A 85 12.49 -0.89 -2.34
CA ALA A 85 13.66 -1.67 -1.92
C ALA A 85 13.27 -3.05 -1.38
N PHE A 86 12.21 -3.11 -0.55
CA PHE A 86 11.65 -4.36 -0.04
C PHE A 86 11.15 -5.27 -1.18
N TYR A 87 10.35 -4.74 -2.09
CA TYR A 87 9.87 -5.49 -3.26
C TYR A 87 11.04 -6.02 -4.11
N ARG A 88 12.01 -5.18 -4.44
CA ARG A 88 13.18 -5.55 -5.24
C ARG A 88 13.97 -6.71 -4.62
N ALA A 89 14.13 -6.72 -3.32
CA ALA A 89 14.82 -7.78 -2.59
C ALA A 89 14.04 -9.09 -2.51
N ASN A 90 12.70 -9.03 -2.73
CA ASN A 90 11.78 -10.15 -2.54
C ASN A 90 10.88 -10.45 -3.77
N ARG A 91 11.15 -9.87 -4.92
CA ARG A 91 10.29 -9.92 -6.11
C ARG A 91 9.93 -11.33 -6.58
N ASP A 92 10.84 -12.28 -6.37
CA ASP A 92 10.66 -13.68 -6.77
C ASP A 92 9.82 -14.48 -5.75
N ARG A 93 9.45 -13.84 -4.64
CA ARG A 93 8.65 -14.40 -3.54
C ARG A 93 7.33 -13.66 -3.33
N ILE A 94 7.05 -12.65 -4.14
CA ILE A 94 5.82 -11.85 -4.10
C ILE A 94 5.07 -12.10 -5.40
N ASP A 95 3.87 -12.66 -5.27
CA ASP A 95 3.02 -13.00 -6.40
C ASP A 95 2.15 -11.82 -6.84
N PHE A 96 1.62 -11.06 -5.88
CA PHE A 96 0.78 -9.90 -6.16
C PHE A 96 1.13 -8.71 -5.28
N VAL A 97 0.95 -7.52 -5.84
CA VAL A 97 1.11 -6.24 -5.13
C VAL A 97 -0.18 -5.45 -5.25
N ILE A 98 -0.75 -5.09 -4.11
CA ILE A 98 -1.92 -4.21 -4.02
C ILE A 98 -1.41 -2.80 -3.72
N ASP A 99 -1.55 -1.89 -4.68
CA ASP A 99 -1.27 -0.45 -4.50
C ASP A 99 -2.57 0.24 -4.07
N GLN A 100 -2.65 0.60 -2.78
CA GLN A 100 -3.84 1.21 -2.23
C GLN A 100 -3.79 2.73 -2.41
N CYS A 101 -4.82 3.25 -3.07
CA CYS A 101 -5.01 4.67 -3.25
C CYS A 101 -6.05 5.20 -2.24
N ASN A 102 -5.53 5.87 -1.22
CA ASN A 102 -6.31 6.68 -0.28
C ASN A 102 -5.58 8.02 -0.12
N THR A 103 -5.69 8.92 -1.08
CA THR A 103 -4.97 10.19 -1.25
C THR A 103 -3.57 10.02 -1.85
N HIS A 104 -2.78 9.06 -1.39
CA HIS A 104 -1.42 8.78 -1.85
C HIS A 104 -1.33 7.39 -2.46
N ARG A 105 -0.34 7.17 -3.31
CA ARG A 105 -0.09 5.89 -3.97
C ARG A 105 1.40 5.60 -4.01
N PHE A 106 1.74 4.33 -4.27
CA PHE A 106 3.12 3.86 -4.28
C PHE A 106 3.76 3.86 -5.66
N PHE A 107 3.02 4.30 -6.70
CA PHE A 107 3.52 4.37 -8.08
C PHE A 107 4.05 3.03 -8.59
N THR A 108 3.39 1.95 -8.24
CA THR A 108 3.76 0.58 -8.61
C THR A 108 3.94 0.34 -10.11
N PRO A 109 3.27 1.06 -11.05
CA PRO A 109 3.55 0.92 -12.49
C PRO A 109 5.01 1.11 -12.91
N PHE A 110 5.81 1.82 -12.11
CA PHE A 110 7.23 2.04 -12.42
C PHE A 110 8.16 0.92 -11.96
N TRP A 111 7.71 0.00 -11.11
CA TRP A 111 8.61 -0.95 -10.47
C TRP A 111 8.01 -2.34 -10.18
N VAL A 112 6.72 -2.56 -10.46
CA VAL A 112 6.06 -3.87 -10.38
C VAL A 112 5.56 -4.25 -11.77
N PRO A 113 5.80 -5.47 -12.27
CA PRO A 113 5.21 -5.98 -13.51
C PRO A 113 3.68 -5.93 -13.48
N GLN A 114 3.07 -5.63 -14.63
CA GLN A 114 1.62 -5.40 -14.75
C GLN A 114 0.79 -6.60 -14.26
N GLU A 115 1.22 -7.81 -14.58
CA GLU A 115 0.52 -9.05 -14.23
C GLU A 115 0.43 -9.31 -12.72
N LYS A 116 1.31 -8.68 -11.94
CA LYS A 116 1.33 -8.76 -10.48
C LYS A 116 0.59 -7.62 -9.79
N ARG A 117 0.17 -6.57 -10.52
CA ARG A 117 -0.42 -5.38 -9.91
C ARG A 117 -1.93 -5.49 -9.72
N ILE A 118 -2.37 -5.03 -8.57
CA ILE A 118 -3.78 -4.77 -8.25
C ILE A 118 -3.85 -3.32 -7.76
N PHE A 119 -4.64 -2.50 -8.40
CA PHE A 119 -4.85 -1.11 -7.98
C PHE A 119 -6.16 -1.03 -7.20
N TYR A 120 -6.05 -0.68 -5.91
CA TYR A 120 -7.18 -0.64 -5.00
C TYR A 120 -7.52 0.79 -4.63
N ILE A 121 -8.70 1.27 -5.03
CA ILE A 121 -9.13 2.65 -4.83
C ILE A 121 -10.16 2.68 -3.70
N HIS A 122 -9.79 3.25 -2.55
CA HIS A 122 -10.71 3.53 -1.45
C HIS A 122 -11.55 4.76 -1.72
N GLN A 123 -10.94 5.80 -2.28
CA GLN A 123 -11.58 7.07 -2.51
C GLN A 123 -10.88 7.84 -3.65
N LEU A 124 -11.68 8.43 -4.53
CA LEU A 124 -11.20 9.44 -5.47
C LEU A 124 -11.10 10.76 -4.74
N THR A 125 -9.94 11.42 -4.83
CA THR A 125 -9.64 12.59 -4.01
C THR A 125 -10.02 13.91 -4.66
N ARG A 126 -10.63 13.89 -5.84
CA ARG A 126 -10.90 15.07 -6.66
C ARG A 126 -11.67 16.18 -5.91
N GLU A 127 -12.68 15.78 -5.13
CA GLU A 127 -13.47 16.71 -4.32
C GLU A 127 -12.81 17.03 -2.98
N ILE A 128 -11.93 16.17 -2.50
CA ILE A 128 -11.25 16.32 -1.21
C ILE A 128 -10.10 17.32 -1.29
N TRP A 129 -9.52 17.51 -2.48
CA TRP A 129 -8.45 18.50 -2.68
C TRP A 129 -8.88 19.92 -2.26
N ASP A 130 -10.16 20.28 -2.42
CA ASP A 130 -10.68 21.58 -2.02
C ASP A 130 -10.80 21.75 -0.51
N ILE A 131 -10.92 20.62 0.21
CA ILE A 131 -11.09 20.59 1.67
C ILE A 131 -9.74 20.46 2.38
N GLN A 132 -8.81 19.69 1.80
CA GLN A 132 -7.54 19.33 2.46
C GLN A 132 -6.36 20.21 2.07
N ALA A 133 -6.44 20.92 0.96
CA ALA A 133 -5.34 21.77 0.47
C ALA A 133 -5.85 23.11 -0.01
N THR A 134 -5.05 24.17 0.28
CA THR A 134 -5.29 25.52 -0.23
C THR A 134 -4.70 25.69 -1.63
N PHE A 135 -5.20 26.69 -2.38
CA PHE A 135 -4.58 27.13 -3.64
C PHE A 135 -3.09 27.47 -3.43
N PRO A 136 -2.16 27.09 -4.32
CA PRO A 136 -2.36 26.40 -5.61
C PRO A 136 -2.30 24.85 -5.56
N VAL A 137 -2.05 24.26 -4.41
CA VAL A 137 -1.84 22.80 -4.24
C VAL A 137 -3.09 22.00 -4.59
N SER A 138 -4.26 22.48 -4.21
CA SER A 138 -5.55 21.84 -4.53
C SER A 138 -5.77 21.73 -6.05
N THR A 139 -5.49 22.79 -6.79
CA THR A 139 -5.63 22.82 -8.25
C THR A 139 -4.64 21.87 -8.93
N LEU A 140 -3.38 21.89 -8.47
CA LEU A 140 -2.35 20.97 -8.98
C LEU A 140 -2.72 19.50 -8.72
N GLY A 141 -3.20 19.20 -7.52
CA GLY A 141 -3.65 17.85 -7.15
C GLY A 141 -4.76 17.32 -8.06
N LYS A 142 -5.78 18.14 -8.32
CA LYS A 142 -6.87 17.80 -9.25
C LYS A 142 -6.39 17.51 -10.67
N HIS A 143 -5.47 18.33 -11.19
CA HIS A 143 -4.93 18.15 -12.54
C HIS A 143 -4.02 16.92 -12.66
N LEU A 144 -3.30 16.56 -11.60
CA LEU A 144 -2.42 15.40 -11.59
C LEU A 144 -3.17 14.08 -11.36
N GLU A 145 -4.34 14.10 -10.74
CA GLU A 145 -5.09 12.87 -10.42
C GLU A 145 -5.47 12.07 -11.67
N THR A 146 -5.99 12.72 -12.70
CA THR A 146 -6.40 12.03 -13.94
C THR A 146 -5.24 11.35 -14.66
N PRO A 147 -4.08 11.99 -14.94
CA PRO A 147 -2.93 11.29 -15.50
C PRO A 147 -2.40 10.19 -14.58
N MET A 148 -2.44 10.39 -13.28
CA MET A 148 -2.02 9.37 -12.32
C MET A 148 -2.94 8.13 -12.33
N LEU A 149 -4.26 8.30 -12.46
CA LEU A 149 -5.20 7.18 -12.64
C LEU A 149 -4.96 6.45 -13.97
N ARG A 150 -4.65 7.18 -15.04
CA ARG A 150 -4.34 6.59 -16.36
C ARG A 150 -3.13 5.66 -16.35
N MET A 151 -2.17 5.86 -15.44
CA MET A 151 -1.02 4.98 -15.30
C MET A 151 -1.40 3.56 -14.88
N ASN A 152 -2.51 3.43 -14.13
CA ASN A 152 -3.01 2.14 -13.66
C ASN A 152 -4.16 1.59 -14.51
N ARG A 153 -4.48 2.19 -15.67
CA ARG A 153 -5.65 1.85 -16.49
C ARG A 153 -5.70 0.38 -16.95
N ASN A 154 -4.55 -0.27 -17.03
CA ASN A 154 -4.44 -1.66 -17.46
C ASN A 154 -4.25 -2.62 -16.28
N ASP A 155 -4.22 -2.13 -15.05
CA ASP A 155 -4.12 -2.96 -13.86
C ASP A 155 -5.48 -3.54 -13.51
N ARG A 156 -5.48 -4.62 -12.72
CA ARG A 156 -6.71 -5.08 -12.08
C ARG A 156 -7.13 -4.00 -11.09
N ALA A 157 -8.32 -3.40 -11.29
CA ALA A 157 -8.80 -2.34 -10.43
C ALA A 157 -9.94 -2.84 -9.53
N VAL A 158 -9.88 -2.44 -8.27
CA VAL A 158 -10.95 -2.61 -7.29
C VAL A 158 -11.31 -1.22 -6.78
N ILE A 159 -12.58 -0.91 -6.77
CA ILE A 159 -13.13 0.36 -6.28
C ILE A 159 -14.14 0.01 -5.19
N THR A 160 -14.04 0.66 -4.05
CA THR A 160 -14.96 0.47 -2.90
C THR A 160 -15.71 1.74 -2.57
#